data_05fd003eb6da0900fb51fdbdeb52fe07
#
_entry.id   05fd003eb6da0900fb51fdbdeb52fe07
#
_cell.length_a   1.000
_cell.length_b   1.000
_cell.length_c   1.000
_cell.angle_alpha   90.00
_cell.angle_beta   90.00
_cell.angle_gamma   90.00
#
_symmetry.space_group_name_H-M   'P 1'
#
loop_
_entity.id
_entity.type
_entity.pdbx_description
1 polymer ?
#
loop_
_entity_poly.entity_id
_entity_poly.type
_entity_poly.pdbx_seq_one_letter_code
_entity_poly.pdbx_strand_id
1 'polypeptide(L)'
;MVSDNKVEVSQTHRAPRPSNVALPKTTSRPSRNGGEVWVEKSNRRRAPVGGDRKLLNQEYPITEVTDADLTVECGTESSRPPYSPCLARKTVDDLFKSCCQQHVPANCHSLCTYEHREHVAAETMIAAVQQDGCDLKYLSPILYCANQNRDNRKCCEFLGLSNADLGVGDRCLRMCDIAPSGERVGSVEKSDLVCLSNWNVIMYCARSGLRTFN
;
A
#
# COMPACT_ATOMS: atom_id res chain seq x y z
N MET A 1 51.53 14.15 37.48
CA MET A 1 52.07 14.19 36.13
C MET A 1 50.88 14.28 35.18
N VAL A 2 50.64 15.49 34.74
CA VAL A 2 49.53 15.84 33.85
C VAL A 2 50.11 15.86 32.43
N SER A 3 49.52 15.14 31.49
CA SER A 3 49.86 15.26 30.08
C SER A 3 48.69 15.82 29.32
N ASP A 4 48.86 17.07 28.91
CA ASP A 4 48.03 17.78 27.96
C ASP A 4 48.22 17.20 26.55
N ASN A 5 47.14 16.77 25.92
CA ASN A 5 47.13 16.47 24.46
C ASN A 5 46.27 17.53 23.74
N LYS A 6 47.02 18.41 23.07
CA LYS A 6 46.56 19.49 22.23
C LYS A 6 46.04 18.92 20.90
N VAL A 7 44.77 19.16 20.58
CA VAL A 7 44.19 18.77 19.28
C VAL A 7 44.39 19.95 18.33
N GLU A 8 45.10 19.72 17.24
CA GLU A 8 45.26 20.66 16.13
C GLU A 8 44.01 20.66 15.24
N VAL A 9 43.52 21.89 14.96
CA VAL A 9 42.42 22.16 14.06
C VAL A 9 42.99 22.24 12.63
N SER A 10 42.59 21.31 11.77
CA SER A 10 42.96 21.32 10.36
C SER A 10 41.96 22.11 9.53
N GLN A 11 42.47 22.97 8.68
CA GLN A 11 41.77 23.97 7.91
C GLN A 11 40.95 23.37 6.75
N THR A 12 39.78 23.92 6.55
CA THR A 12 38.84 23.64 5.48
C THR A 12 39.31 24.12 4.11
N HIS A 13 39.42 23.23 3.15
CA HIS A 13 39.56 23.58 1.73
C HIS A 13 38.20 23.91 1.11
N ARG A 14 38.08 25.14 0.66
CA ARG A 14 36.95 25.72 -0.05
C ARG A 14 36.97 25.27 -1.52
N ALA A 15 35.92 24.60 -1.99
CA ALA A 15 35.74 24.20 -3.39
C ALA A 15 35.33 25.43 -4.28
N PRO A 16 35.76 25.48 -5.55
CA PRO A 16 35.49 26.61 -6.43
C PRO A 16 34.07 26.53 -7.02
N ARG A 17 33.47 27.72 -7.21
CA ARG A 17 32.19 27.93 -7.87
C ARG A 17 32.26 27.61 -9.37
N PRO A 18 31.24 26.99 -9.98
CA PRO A 18 31.14 26.87 -11.42
C PRO A 18 30.69 28.17 -12.07
N SER A 19 31.32 28.49 -13.18
CA SER A 19 31.15 29.67 -14.00
C SER A 19 29.84 29.67 -14.78
N ASN A 20 29.28 30.87 -14.99
CA ASN A 20 28.09 31.13 -15.79
C ASN A 20 28.32 30.73 -17.27
N VAL A 21 27.44 29.86 -17.80
CA VAL A 21 27.32 29.63 -19.24
C VAL A 21 26.14 30.41 -19.76
N ALA A 22 26.43 31.34 -20.71
CA ALA A 22 25.46 32.20 -21.36
C ALA A 22 24.59 31.41 -22.35
N LEU A 23 23.28 31.65 -22.33
CA LEU A 23 22.32 31.19 -23.32
C LEU A 23 22.43 31.97 -24.63
N PRO A 24 22.36 31.34 -25.80
CA PRO A 24 22.29 32.04 -27.08
C PRO A 24 20.88 32.62 -27.31
N LYS A 25 20.85 33.91 -27.69
CA LYS A 25 19.65 34.62 -28.16
C LYS A 25 19.33 34.18 -29.59
N THR A 26 18.16 33.58 -29.80
CA THR A 26 17.61 33.40 -31.15
C THR A 26 16.65 34.52 -31.50
N THR A 27 17.04 35.29 -32.51
CA THR A 27 16.21 36.31 -33.14
C THR A 27 15.22 35.65 -34.10
N SER A 28 13.96 35.91 -33.93
CA SER A 28 12.88 35.47 -34.83
C SER A 28 12.59 36.57 -35.85
N ARG A 29 12.57 36.21 -37.13
CA ARG A 29 12.08 37.04 -38.25
C ARG A 29 10.75 36.43 -38.75
N PRO A 30 9.70 37.21 -38.97
CA PRO A 30 8.43 36.67 -39.44
C PRO A 30 8.46 36.49 -40.97
N SER A 31 8.07 35.32 -41.45
CA SER A 31 7.70 35.05 -42.82
C SER A 31 6.22 34.86 -42.98
N ARG A 32 5.62 35.72 -43.80
CA ARG A 32 4.22 35.60 -44.25
C ARG A 32 4.18 34.58 -45.38
N ASN A 33 3.43 33.51 -45.23
CA ASN A 33 2.69 32.89 -46.35
C ASN A 33 1.63 32.00 -45.77
N GLY A 34 0.38 32.17 -46.30
CA GLY A 34 -0.81 31.45 -45.88
C GLY A 34 -0.72 29.99 -46.30
N GLY A 35 -0.93 29.16 -45.34
CA GLY A 35 -1.20 27.75 -45.48
C GLY A 35 -2.07 27.34 -44.27
N GLU A 36 -3.22 26.78 -44.56
CA GLU A 36 -4.12 26.26 -43.53
C GLU A 36 -3.36 25.28 -42.68
N VAL A 37 -3.04 25.71 -41.45
CA VAL A 37 -2.50 24.79 -40.42
C VAL A 37 -3.65 24.00 -39.90
N TRP A 38 -3.74 22.75 -40.36
CA TRP A 38 -4.51 21.72 -39.68
C TRP A 38 -3.97 21.61 -38.25
N VAL A 39 -4.64 22.29 -37.32
CA VAL A 39 -4.42 22.04 -35.90
C VAL A 39 -4.93 20.64 -35.62
N GLU A 40 -4.02 19.70 -35.75
CA GLU A 40 -4.19 18.38 -35.17
C GLU A 40 -4.32 18.58 -33.67
N LYS A 41 -5.56 18.71 -33.21
CA LYS A 41 -5.91 18.62 -31.81
C LYS A 41 -5.40 17.24 -31.38
N SER A 42 -4.17 17.19 -30.89
CA SER A 42 -3.70 16.06 -30.15
C SER A 42 -4.66 15.93 -28.97
N ASN A 43 -5.65 15.10 -29.18
CA ASN A 43 -6.56 14.64 -28.16
C ASN A 43 -5.72 13.77 -27.22
N ARG A 44 -4.84 14.42 -26.45
CA ARG A 44 -4.30 13.84 -25.23
C ARG A 44 -5.52 13.67 -24.36
N ARG A 45 -6.20 12.54 -24.57
CA ARG A 45 -7.07 11.98 -23.57
C ARG A 45 -6.19 11.92 -22.33
N ARG A 46 -6.38 12.87 -21.41
CA ARG A 46 -5.98 12.66 -20.03
C ARG A 46 -6.59 11.32 -19.72
N ALA A 47 -5.74 10.33 -19.46
CA ALA A 47 -6.19 9.11 -18.85
C ALA A 47 -7.05 9.54 -17.68
N PRO A 48 -8.29 9.06 -17.55
CA PRO A 48 -9.12 9.42 -16.44
C PRO A 48 -8.32 9.06 -15.18
N VAL A 49 -7.99 10.09 -14.41
CA VAL A 49 -7.51 9.94 -13.04
C VAL A 49 -8.74 9.45 -12.29
N GLY A 50 -8.88 8.14 -12.16
CA GLY A 50 -10.10 7.48 -11.74
C GLY A 50 -10.64 6.63 -12.89
N GLY A 51 -9.78 5.80 -13.53
CA GLY A 51 -10.27 4.64 -14.29
C GLY A 51 -11.06 3.81 -13.29
N ASP A 52 -12.30 3.44 -13.68
CA ASP A 52 -13.12 2.48 -12.96
C ASP A 52 -12.22 1.30 -12.60
N ARG A 53 -11.69 1.30 -11.36
CA ARG A 53 -11.06 0.11 -10.84
C ARG A 53 -12.15 -0.92 -10.82
N LYS A 54 -12.10 -1.87 -11.76
CA LYS A 54 -12.93 -3.05 -11.69
C LYS A 54 -12.70 -3.60 -10.28
N LEU A 55 -13.75 -3.66 -9.49
CA LEU A 55 -13.70 -4.36 -8.22
C LEU A 55 -13.02 -5.70 -8.48
N LEU A 56 -12.03 -6.06 -7.67
CA LEU A 56 -11.28 -7.30 -7.88
C LEU A 56 -12.24 -8.51 -7.93
N ASN A 57 -13.32 -8.45 -7.15
CA ASN A 57 -14.44 -9.38 -7.28
C ASN A 57 -15.74 -8.59 -7.44
N GLN A 58 -16.33 -8.62 -8.64
CA GLN A 58 -17.55 -7.87 -8.96
C GLN A 58 -18.83 -8.55 -8.47
N GLU A 59 -18.82 -9.86 -8.26
CA GLU A 59 -19.98 -10.63 -7.81
C GLU A 59 -20.32 -10.29 -6.35
N TYR A 60 -19.29 -10.09 -5.52
CA TYR A 60 -19.45 -9.71 -4.11
C TYR A 60 -18.46 -8.60 -3.76
N PRO A 61 -18.83 -7.34 -3.95
CA PRO A 61 -17.99 -6.21 -3.56
C PRO A 61 -17.74 -6.24 -2.04
N ILE A 62 -16.48 -6.41 -1.63
CA ILE A 62 -16.12 -6.52 -0.21
C ILE A 62 -16.48 -5.28 0.60
N THR A 63 -16.62 -4.13 -0.04
CA THR A 63 -17.04 -2.88 0.57
C THR A 63 -18.49 -2.89 1.08
N GLU A 64 -19.31 -3.81 0.58
CA GLU A 64 -20.72 -3.98 0.99
C GLU A 64 -20.88 -4.95 2.15
N VAL A 65 -19.84 -5.73 2.47
CA VAL A 65 -19.88 -6.71 3.56
C VAL A 65 -19.85 -6.00 4.92
N THR A 66 -20.81 -6.29 5.75
CA THR A 66 -21.01 -5.70 7.09
C THR A 66 -21.08 -6.75 8.18
N ASP A 67 -21.19 -6.31 9.44
CA ASP A 67 -21.40 -7.24 10.56
C ASP A 67 -22.79 -7.92 10.53
N ALA A 68 -23.73 -7.44 9.69
CA ALA A 68 -25.00 -8.11 9.44
C ALA A 68 -24.85 -9.39 8.61
N ASP A 69 -23.75 -9.51 7.88
CA ASP A 69 -23.43 -10.69 7.06
C ASP A 69 -22.71 -11.81 7.84
N LEU A 70 -22.60 -11.66 9.15
CA LEU A 70 -21.99 -12.68 10.01
C LEU A 70 -22.87 -13.94 10.05
N THR A 71 -22.28 -15.06 9.65
CA THR A 71 -22.95 -16.36 9.63
C THR A 71 -22.07 -17.45 10.26
N VAL A 72 -22.69 -18.57 10.62
CA VAL A 72 -21.95 -19.74 11.12
C VAL A 72 -21.03 -20.31 10.03
N GLU A 73 -21.50 -20.27 8.79
CA GLU A 73 -20.73 -20.66 7.60
C GLU A 73 -19.98 -19.45 7.05
N CYS A 74 -18.87 -19.11 7.67
CA CYS A 74 -18.06 -17.96 7.35
C CYS A 74 -16.62 -18.34 7.01
N GLY A 75 -15.89 -17.45 6.35
CA GLY A 75 -14.46 -17.56 6.13
C GLY A 75 -14.05 -18.58 5.07
N THR A 76 -14.97 -19.03 4.22
CA THR A 76 -14.71 -19.98 3.14
C THR A 76 -15.24 -19.43 1.81
N GLU A 77 -14.77 -19.99 0.71
CA GLU A 77 -15.27 -19.65 -0.64
C GLU A 77 -16.78 -19.93 -0.78
N SER A 78 -17.29 -20.96 -0.10
CA SER A 78 -18.70 -21.34 -0.12
C SER A 78 -19.59 -20.48 0.76
N SER A 79 -19.02 -19.68 1.65
CA SER A 79 -19.79 -18.74 2.47
C SER A 79 -20.48 -17.66 1.61
N ARG A 80 -21.49 -17.03 2.15
CA ARG A 80 -22.24 -15.96 1.46
C ARG A 80 -22.33 -14.73 2.37
N PRO A 81 -21.64 -13.63 2.00
CA PRO A 81 -20.68 -13.48 0.86
C PRO A 81 -19.44 -14.40 0.97
N PRO A 82 -18.75 -14.69 -0.15
CA PRO A 82 -17.52 -15.50 -0.11
C PRO A 82 -16.51 -14.90 0.85
N TYR A 83 -15.88 -15.77 1.63
CA TYR A 83 -14.92 -15.37 2.67
C TYR A 83 -15.46 -14.35 3.66
N SER A 84 -16.78 -14.36 3.91
CA SER A 84 -17.42 -13.46 4.89
C SER A 84 -16.76 -13.57 6.27
N PRO A 85 -16.71 -12.45 7.02
CA PRO A 85 -16.13 -12.44 8.35
C PRO A 85 -16.96 -13.30 9.33
N CYS A 86 -16.28 -13.88 10.32
CA CYS A 86 -16.92 -14.70 11.38
C CYS A 86 -17.13 -13.92 12.67
N LEU A 87 -16.43 -12.81 12.86
CA LEU A 87 -16.50 -11.98 14.07
C LEU A 87 -16.78 -10.52 13.72
N ALA A 88 -17.47 -9.86 14.63
CA ALA A 88 -17.79 -8.44 14.50
C ALA A 88 -16.51 -7.59 14.35
N ARG A 89 -16.56 -6.57 13.49
CA ARG A 89 -15.42 -5.75 13.14
C ARG A 89 -14.74 -5.12 14.35
N LYS A 90 -15.55 -4.55 15.24
CA LYS A 90 -15.02 -3.92 16.45
C LYS A 90 -14.17 -4.88 17.29
N THR A 91 -14.63 -6.12 17.47
CA THR A 91 -13.92 -7.13 18.26
C THR A 91 -12.56 -7.46 17.64
N VAL A 92 -12.52 -7.67 16.32
CA VAL A 92 -11.27 -8.03 15.65
C VAL A 92 -10.32 -6.83 15.55
N ASP A 93 -10.83 -5.62 15.38
CA ASP A 93 -10.02 -4.40 15.36
C ASP A 93 -9.36 -4.13 16.72
N ASP A 94 -10.08 -4.34 17.83
CA ASP A 94 -9.54 -4.18 19.18
C ASP A 94 -8.37 -5.16 19.44
N LEU A 95 -8.50 -6.38 18.96
CA LEU A 95 -7.47 -7.42 19.09
C LEU A 95 -6.28 -7.18 18.16
N PHE A 96 -6.53 -6.76 16.92
CA PHE A 96 -5.47 -6.38 15.99
C PHE A 96 -4.63 -5.21 16.56
N LYS A 97 -5.29 -4.18 17.08
CA LYS A 97 -4.62 -3.08 17.76
C LYS A 97 -3.80 -3.52 18.95
N SER A 98 -4.32 -4.44 19.78
CA SER A 98 -3.59 -4.98 20.92
C SER A 98 -2.30 -5.68 20.52
N CYS A 99 -2.33 -6.47 19.43
CA CYS A 99 -1.13 -7.08 18.85
C CYS A 99 -0.15 -6.01 18.33
N CYS A 100 -0.65 -5.03 17.57
CA CYS A 100 0.18 -3.96 17.04
C CYS A 100 0.89 -3.16 18.15
N GLN A 101 0.21 -2.90 19.25
CA GLN A 101 0.81 -2.17 20.39
C GLN A 101 2.05 -2.87 20.95
N GLN A 102 2.18 -4.16 20.75
CA GLN A 102 3.32 -4.94 21.22
C GLN A 102 4.46 -5.04 20.17
N HIS A 103 4.13 -4.95 18.89
CA HIS A 103 5.07 -5.28 17.81
C HIS A 103 5.33 -4.14 16.83
N VAL A 104 4.52 -3.09 16.86
CA VAL A 104 4.51 -2.02 15.86
C VAL A 104 4.57 -0.66 16.56
N PRO A 105 5.39 0.30 16.08
CA PRO A 105 5.45 1.63 16.70
C PRO A 105 4.13 2.39 16.52
N ALA A 106 3.85 3.30 17.45
CA ALA A 106 2.58 4.02 17.55
C ALA A 106 2.17 4.76 16.27
N ASN A 107 3.15 5.31 15.54
CA ASN A 107 2.93 6.01 14.28
C ASN A 107 2.48 5.11 13.10
N CYS A 108 2.44 3.78 13.31
CA CYS A 108 1.90 2.82 12.35
C CYS A 108 0.54 2.24 12.79
N HIS A 109 0.03 2.60 13.96
CA HIS A 109 -1.18 1.97 14.51
C HIS A 109 -2.46 2.28 13.73
N SER A 110 -2.46 3.33 12.89
CA SER A 110 -3.56 3.62 11.97
C SER A 110 -3.82 2.49 10.96
N LEU A 111 -2.78 1.69 10.64
CA LEU A 111 -2.88 0.53 9.75
C LEU A 111 -3.42 -0.73 10.45
N CYS A 112 -3.55 -0.74 11.78
CA CYS A 112 -3.95 -1.90 12.56
C CYS A 112 -5.48 -1.96 12.71
N THR A 113 -6.17 -1.94 11.57
CA THR A 113 -7.62 -2.08 11.46
C THR A 113 -7.96 -2.94 10.24
N TYR A 114 -9.04 -3.72 10.34
CA TYR A 114 -9.52 -4.51 9.21
C TYR A 114 -10.40 -3.66 8.27
N GLU A 115 -9.84 -2.55 7.79
CA GLU A 115 -10.56 -1.69 6.85
C GLU A 115 -10.61 -2.34 5.47
N HIS A 116 -11.82 -2.60 4.97
CA HIS A 116 -12.05 -3.24 3.69
C HIS A 116 -12.73 -2.33 2.65
N ARG A 117 -13.11 -1.11 3.02
CA ARG A 117 -13.59 -0.10 2.06
C ARG A 117 -12.40 0.44 1.29
N GLU A 118 -12.39 0.23 -0.02
CA GLU A 118 -11.24 0.47 -0.89
C GLU A 118 -10.61 1.85 -0.68
N HIS A 119 -11.40 2.91 -0.85
CA HIS A 119 -10.89 4.28 -0.74
C HIS A 119 -10.37 4.61 0.66
N VAL A 120 -11.06 4.17 1.72
CA VAL A 120 -10.64 4.42 3.10
C VAL A 120 -9.35 3.68 3.44
N ALA A 121 -9.22 2.43 2.99
CA ALA A 121 -8.02 1.64 3.18
C ALA A 121 -6.81 2.26 2.46
N ALA A 122 -7.01 2.73 1.23
CA ALA A 122 -5.97 3.41 0.46
C ALA A 122 -5.56 4.75 1.10
N GLU A 123 -6.51 5.57 1.52
CA GLU A 123 -6.26 6.83 2.22
C GLU A 123 -5.53 6.61 3.54
N THR A 124 -5.94 5.60 4.32
CA THR A 124 -5.27 5.24 5.58
C THR A 124 -3.83 4.82 5.34
N MET A 125 -3.55 4.04 4.29
CA MET A 125 -2.19 3.65 3.93
C MET A 125 -1.34 4.86 3.55
N ILE A 126 -1.88 5.77 2.74
CA ILE A 126 -1.17 6.98 2.32
C ILE A 126 -0.91 7.88 3.53
N ALA A 127 -1.92 8.11 4.38
CA ALA A 127 -1.78 8.93 5.58
C ALA A 127 -0.74 8.35 6.55
N ALA A 128 -0.77 7.04 6.81
CA ALA A 128 0.20 6.39 7.67
C ALA A 128 1.64 6.62 7.21
N VAL A 129 1.90 6.47 5.90
CA VAL A 129 3.27 6.64 5.36
C VAL A 129 3.67 8.11 5.27
N GLN A 130 2.80 8.99 4.78
CA GLN A 130 3.16 10.37 4.45
C GLN A 130 2.98 11.34 5.60
N GLN A 131 1.97 11.14 6.45
CA GLN A 131 1.62 12.06 7.53
C GLN A 131 2.12 11.56 8.89
N ASP A 132 1.89 10.27 9.18
CA ASP A 132 2.28 9.69 10.46
C ASP A 132 3.76 9.23 10.46
N GLY A 133 4.40 9.16 9.29
CA GLY A 133 5.78 8.71 9.15
C GLY A 133 5.98 7.23 9.46
N CYS A 134 4.97 6.40 9.22
CA CYS A 134 5.08 4.96 9.34
C CYS A 134 6.05 4.40 8.29
N ASP A 135 7.12 3.75 8.74
CA ASP A 135 8.09 3.11 7.87
C ASP A 135 7.56 1.75 7.41
N LEU A 136 7.56 1.50 6.10
CA LEU A 136 7.11 0.24 5.50
C LEU A 136 7.91 -1.00 5.94
N LYS A 137 9.05 -0.83 6.62
CA LYS A 137 9.75 -1.96 7.28
C LYS A 137 8.89 -2.65 8.35
N TYR A 138 7.88 -1.96 8.89
CA TYR A 138 6.93 -2.52 9.85
C TYR A 138 5.77 -3.26 9.20
N LEU A 139 5.75 -3.37 7.87
CA LEU A 139 4.68 -4.06 7.15
C LEU A 139 4.55 -5.53 7.58
N SER A 140 5.69 -6.24 7.75
CA SER A 140 5.68 -7.63 8.19
C SER A 140 5.05 -7.83 9.57
N PRO A 141 5.42 -7.11 10.64
CA PRO A 141 4.74 -7.24 11.92
C PRO A 141 3.26 -6.79 11.89
N ILE A 142 2.89 -5.80 11.07
CA ILE A 142 1.49 -5.42 10.89
C ILE A 142 0.71 -6.60 10.28
N LEU A 143 1.21 -7.19 9.20
CA LEU A 143 0.57 -8.32 8.54
C LEU A 143 0.57 -9.59 9.40
N TYR A 144 1.60 -9.79 10.24
CA TYR A 144 1.61 -10.87 11.25
C TYR A 144 0.43 -10.71 12.20
N CYS A 145 0.24 -9.52 12.76
CA CYS A 145 -0.88 -9.22 13.64
C CYS A 145 -2.24 -9.35 12.92
N ALA A 146 -2.32 -8.96 11.65
CA ALA A 146 -3.54 -9.07 10.86
C ALA A 146 -3.90 -10.52 10.53
N ASN A 147 -2.93 -11.30 10.04
CA ASN A 147 -3.16 -12.66 9.56
C ASN A 147 -3.25 -13.69 10.68
N GLN A 148 -2.78 -13.39 11.91
CA GLN A 148 -2.83 -14.31 13.05
C GLN A 148 -2.26 -15.70 12.72
N ASN A 149 -1.09 -15.76 12.11
CA ASN A 149 -0.43 -16.98 11.65
C ASN A 149 -1.24 -17.84 10.66
N ARG A 150 -2.17 -17.26 9.93
CA ARG A 150 -2.97 -18.00 8.95
C ARG A 150 -2.51 -17.71 7.55
N ASP A 151 -2.55 -18.73 6.71
CA ASP A 151 -2.42 -18.59 5.25
C ASP A 151 -3.76 -18.18 4.65
N ASN A 152 -3.85 -16.95 4.19
CA ASN A 152 -5.05 -16.36 3.59
C ASN A 152 -4.93 -16.24 2.07
N ARG A 153 -3.91 -16.85 1.43
CA ARG A 153 -3.65 -16.72 -0.01
C ARG A 153 -4.85 -17.13 -0.86
N LYS A 154 -5.56 -18.20 -0.49
CA LYS A 154 -6.76 -18.64 -1.22
C LYS A 154 -7.84 -17.56 -1.30
N CYS A 155 -8.07 -16.82 -0.22
CA CYS A 155 -9.00 -15.70 -0.23
C CYS A 155 -8.48 -14.55 -1.11
N CYS A 156 -7.20 -14.19 -0.97
CA CYS A 156 -6.59 -13.12 -1.75
C CYS A 156 -6.58 -13.43 -3.26
N GLU A 157 -6.31 -14.67 -3.63
CA GLU A 157 -6.36 -15.15 -4.99
C GLU A 157 -7.80 -15.12 -5.53
N PHE A 158 -8.75 -15.63 -4.78
CA PHE A 158 -10.18 -15.61 -5.13
C PHE A 158 -10.68 -14.18 -5.38
N LEU A 159 -10.23 -13.22 -4.59
CA LEU A 159 -10.58 -11.80 -4.75
C LEU A 159 -9.75 -11.07 -5.80
N GLY A 160 -8.85 -11.78 -6.50
CA GLY A 160 -8.13 -11.26 -7.66
C GLY A 160 -6.81 -10.55 -7.35
N LEU A 161 -6.23 -10.74 -6.17
CA LEU A 161 -4.95 -10.09 -5.81
C LEU A 161 -3.75 -10.62 -6.63
N SER A 162 -3.91 -11.75 -7.31
CA SER A 162 -2.97 -12.32 -8.30
C SER A 162 -3.38 -12.09 -9.76
N ASN A 163 -4.41 -11.25 -10.00
CA ASN A 163 -4.89 -11.01 -11.36
C ASN A 163 -3.77 -10.43 -12.24
N ALA A 164 -3.65 -10.97 -13.45
CA ALA A 164 -2.69 -10.50 -14.46
C ALA A 164 -2.84 -9.00 -14.77
N ASP A 165 -4.03 -8.44 -14.65
CA ASP A 165 -4.31 -7.01 -14.86
C ASP A 165 -3.58 -6.10 -13.87
N LEU A 166 -3.16 -6.63 -12.72
CA LEU A 166 -2.32 -5.91 -11.75
C LEU A 166 -0.86 -5.78 -12.20
N GLY A 167 -0.45 -6.60 -13.19
CA GLY A 167 0.90 -6.56 -13.77
C GLY A 167 2.03 -7.07 -12.87
N VAL A 168 1.71 -7.69 -11.73
CA VAL A 168 2.70 -8.18 -10.75
C VAL A 168 2.60 -9.68 -10.47
N GLY A 169 1.67 -10.39 -11.14
CA GLY A 169 1.41 -11.82 -10.92
C GLY A 169 1.11 -12.12 -9.45
N ASP A 170 1.66 -13.22 -8.96
CA ASP A 170 1.41 -13.73 -7.60
C ASP A 170 2.17 -12.95 -6.51
N ARG A 171 2.92 -11.92 -6.86
CA ARG A 171 3.76 -11.18 -5.92
C ARG A 171 2.99 -10.63 -4.71
N CYS A 172 1.74 -10.21 -4.92
CA CYS A 172 0.91 -9.67 -3.84
C CYS A 172 0.44 -10.74 -2.84
N LEU A 173 0.36 -12.00 -3.26
CA LEU A 173 -0.10 -13.09 -2.39
C LEU A 173 0.80 -13.30 -1.17
N ARG A 174 2.08 -12.92 -1.24
CA ARG A 174 3.00 -12.96 -0.10
C ARG A 174 2.53 -12.13 1.10
N MET A 175 1.68 -11.11 0.88
CA MET A 175 1.11 -10.30 1.95
C MET A 175 -0.03 -11.00 2.69
N CYS A 176 -0.56 -12.06 2.11
CA CYS A 176 -1.65 -12.87 2.67
C CYS A 176 -1.14 -14.15 3.38
N ASP A 177 0.17 -14.37 3.39
CA ASP A 177 0.82 -15.52 4.00
C ASP A 177 2.02 -15.07 4.83
N ILE A 178 1.74 -14.49 5.99
CA ILE A 178 2.76 -14.24 6.99
C ILE A 178 2.68 -15.36 8.01
N ALA A 179 3.36 -16.44 7.68
CA ALA A 179 3.32 -17.69 8.44
C ALA A 179 4.16 -17.64 9.73
N PRO A 180 3.93 -18.60 10.66
CA PRO A 180 4.73 -18.79 11.87
C PRO A 180 6.21 -19.06 11.59
N SER A 181 6.55 -19.53 10.39
CA SER A 181 7.94 -19.76 9.92
C SER A 181 8.80 -18.51 9.91
N GLY A 182 8.23 -17.32 10.20
CA GLY A 182 8.98 -16.06 10.17
C GLY A 182 9.18 -15.53 8.76
N GLU A 183 8.41 -16.00 7.79
CA GLU A 183 8.40 -15.41 6.46
C GLU A 183 8.03 -13.93 6.57
N ARG A 184 8.85 -13.12 5.95
CA ARG A 184 8.70 -11.66 5.95
C ARG A 184 8.36 -11.20 4.54
N VAL A 185 7.63 -10.11 4.45
CA VAL A 185 7.36 -9.47 3.16
C VAL A 185 8.66 -9.11 2.42
N GLY A 186 9.77 -9.02 3.15
CA GLY A 186 11.06 -8.59 2.61
C GLY A 186 11.08 -7.10 2.33
N SER A 187 11.97 -6.67 1.43
CA SER A 187 12.02 -5.27 1.01
C SER A 187 10.80 -4.92 0.18
N VAL A 188 10.17 -3.80 0.50
CA VAL A 188 9.06 -3.25 -0.29
C VAL A 188 9.66 -2.49 -1.47
N GLU A 189 9.30 -2.92 -2.67
CA GLU A 189 9.74 -2.31 -3.93
C GLU A 189 8.63 -1.44 -4.53
N LYS A 190 8.98 -0.67 -5.55
CA LYS A 190 8.01 0.18 -6.25
C LYS A 190 6.86 -0.64 -6.85
N SER A 191 7.13 -1.87 -7.30
CA SER A 191 6.12 -2.80 -7.81
C SER A 191 5.11 -3.24 -6.74
N ASP A 192 5.47 -3.20 -5.45
CA ASP A 192 4.59 -3.58 -4.35
C ASP A 192 3.53 -2.50 -4.06
N LEU A 193 3.67 -1.29 -4.60
CA LEU A 193 2.68 -0.23 -4.40
C LEU A 193 1.30 -0.64 -4.94
N VAL A 194 1.25 -1.45 -6.00
CA VAL A 194 -0.02 -2.00 -6.50
C VAL A 194 -0.64 -2.96 -5.49
N CYS A 195 0.16 -3.73 -4.77
CA CYS A 195 -0.32 -4.60 -3.70
C CYS A 195 -0.87 -3.77 -2.53
N LEU A 196 -0.15 -2.74 -2.12
CA LEU A 196 -0.56 -1.84 -1.03
C LEU A 196 -1.80 -1.01 -1.41
N SER A 197 -2.00 -0.70 -2.69
CA SER A 197 -3.23 -0.04 -3.14
C SER A 197 -4.46 -0.94 -3.05
N ASN A 198 -4.28 -2.24 -2.88
CA ASN A 198 -5.33 -3.22 -2.62
C ASN A 198 -5.32 -3.67 -1.14
N TRP A 199 -4.94 -2.77 -0.24
CA TRP A 199 -4.88 -3.03 1.20
C TRP A 199 -6.21 -3.52 1.77
N ASN A 200 -7.32 -3.04 1.24
CA ASN A 200 -8.67 -3.49 1.56
C ASN A 200 -8.87 -5.00 1.35
N VAL A 201 -8.37 -5.57 0.26
CA VAL A 201 -8.45 -7.01 -0.03
C VAL A 201 -7.62 -7.81 0.96
N ILE A 202 -6.40 -7.35 1.24
CA ILE A 202 -5.51 -7.99 2.21
C ILE A 202 -6.17 -8.02 3.60
N MET A 203 -6.74 -6.89 4.05
CA MET A 203 -7.39 -6.78 5.35
C MET A 203 -8.71 -7.57 5.42
N TYR A 204 -9.48 -7.61 4.33
CA TYR A 204 -10.67 -8.45 4.26
C TYR A 204 -10.32 -9.93 4.43
N CYS A 205 -9.34 -10.42 3.68
CA CYS A 205 -8.90 -11.81 3.76
C CYS A 205 -8.22 -12.13 5.09
N ALA A 206 -7.48 -11.20 5.67
CA ALA A 206 -6.91 -11.37 7.01
C ALA A 206 -7.99 -11.49 8.09
N ARG A 207 -9.12 -10.77 7.96
CA ARG A 207 -10.28 -10.92 8.85
C ARG A 207 -11.08 -12.19 8.59
N SER A 208 -11.14 -12.65 7.34
CA SER A 208 -11.90 -13.82 6.93
C SER A 208 -11.51 -15.05 7.75
N GLY A 209 -12.48 -15.80 8.24
CA GLY A 209 -12.25 -17.05 8.98
C GLY A 209 -11.64 -16.89 10.38
N LEU A 210 -11.46 -15.67 10.89
CA LEU A 210 -11.13 -15.45 12.30
C LEU A 210 -12.29 -15.89 13.18
N ARG A 211 -12.06 -16.89 14.03
CA ARG A 211 -13.06 -17.42 14.97
C ARG A 211 -12.65 -17.21 16.42
N THR A 212 -11.35 -17.31 16.69
CA THR A 212 -10.75 -17.10 18.00
C THR A 212 -9.41 -16.44 17.82
N PHE A 213 -8.95 -15.70 18.81
CA PHE A 213 -7.60 -15.19 18.88
C PHE A 213 -6.79 -16.10 19.81
N ASN A 214 -5.66 -16.55 19.33
CA ASN A 214 -4.70 -17.33 20.10
C ASN A 214 -3.58 -16.41 20.57
#